data_d2cc1f33a1ae8b1a2aef94f05dae6d2f
#
_entry.id   d2cc1f33a1ae8b1a2aef94f05dae6d2f
#
_cell.length_a   1.000
_cell.length_b   1.000
_cell.length_c   1.000
_cell.angle_alpha   90.00
_cell.angle_beta   90.00
_cell.angle_gamma   90.00
#
_symmetry.space_group_name_H-M   'P 1'
#
loop_
_entity.id
_entity.type
_entity.pdbx_description
1 polymer ?
#
loop_
_entity_poly.entity_id
_entity_poly.type
_entity_poly.pdbx_seq_one_letter_code
_entity_poly.pdbx_strand_id
1 'polypeptide(L)'
;SYLKDYQVLAIRRGVKEKALKMTYNIDSDKMEKYLFYCIRKSSSSGSGSGSGSGSSIVPTSLLRYDSGGLIKDAIHDAWIRLLKRRTTTRLWNEKCIDAQDRACYVFEQNLKRALLQPPYSYKGIPFQPILALDPGFAAGIKCSLLDSDGNVIKLDTVQFVGNQAR
;
A
#
# COMPACT_ATOMS: atom_id res chain seq x y z
N SER A 1 -10.68 -15.31 -3.73
CA SER A 1 -11.46 -14.07 -3.85
C SER A 1 -10.50 -12.90 -3.86
N TYR A 2 -10.68 -11.99 -4.81
CA TYR A 2 -9.81 -10.83 -4.99
C TYR A 2 -10.28 -9.72 -4.06
N LEU A 3 -9.48 -9.37 -3.03
CA LEU A 3 -9.79 -8.27 -2.13
C LEU A 3 -9.53 -6.93 -2.84
N LYS A 4 -10.48 -6.00 -2.74
CA LYS A 4 -10.32 -4.62 -3.21
C LYS A 4 -9.42 -3.83 -2.25
N ASP A 5 -8.76 -2.78 -2.72
CA ASP A 5 -7.77 -2.03 -1.94
C ASP A 5 -8.34 -1.47 -0.63
N TYR A 6 -9.55 -0.90 -0.68
CA TYR A 6 -10.20 -0.40 0.55
C TYR A 6 -10.50 -1.50 1.58
N GLN A 7 -10.78 -2.73 1.12
CA GLN A 7 -10.99 -3.88 2.02
C GLN A 7 -9.67 -4.30 2.67
N VAL A 8 -8.58 -4.32 1.91
CA VAL A 8 -7.23 -4.60 2.44
C VAL A 8 -6.87 -3.60 3.53
N LEU A 9 -7.08 -2.30 3.28
CA LEU A 9 -6.78 -1.25 4.24
C LEU A 9 -7.68 -1.31 5.49
N ALA A 10 -8.97 -1.63 5.32
CA ALA A 10 -9.89 -1.82 6.43
C ALA A 10 -9.50 -3.01 7.32
N ILE A 11 -9.17 -4.16 6.70
CA ILE A 11 -8.67 -5.34 7.43
C ILE A 11 -7.38 -5.02 8.17
N ARG A 12 -6.42 -4.34 7.52
CA ARG A 12 -5.16 -3.93 8.16
C ARG A 12 -5.40 -3.07 9.40
N ARG A 13 -6.34 -2.12 9.33
CA ARG A 13 -6.71 -1.28 10.47
C ARG A 13 -7.30 -2.11 11.59
N GLY A 14 -8.28 -2.96 11.29
CA GLY A 14 -8.91 -3.83 12.30
C GLY A 14 -7.93 -4.79 12.97
N VAL A 15 -6.93 -5.30 12.25
CA VAL A 15 -5.85 -6.12 12.82
C VAL A 15 -4.95 -5.28 13.74
N LYS A 16 -4.60 -4.05 13.31
CA LYS A 16 -3.77 -3.13 14.10
C LYS A 16 -4.45 -2.75 15.42
N GLU A 17 -5.75 -2.52 15.38
CA GLU A 17 -6.59 -2.17 16.55
C GLU A 17 -6.98 -3.41 17.38
N LYS A 18 -6.47 -4.60 17.01
CA LYS A 18 -6.80 -5.89 17.67
C LYS A 18 -8.30 -6.25 17.63
N ALA A 19 -9.08 -5.59 16.81
CA ALA A 19 -10.49 -5.89 16.57
C ALA A 19 -10.68 -7.13 15.69
N LEU A 20 -9.68 -7.45 14.84
CA LEU A 20 -9.69 -8.59 13.93
C LEU A 20 -8.46 -9.47 14.14
N LYS A 21 -8.68 -10.79 14.02
CA LYS A 21 -7.61 -11.78 13.92
C LYS A 21 -7.61 -12.35 12.51
N MET A 22 -6.48 -12.22 11.83
CA MET A 22 -6.31 -12.71 10.46
C MET A 22 -5.67 -14.09 10.46
N THR A 23 -6.27 -15.00 9.70
CA THR A 23 -5.74 -16.35 9.45
C THR A 23 -5.61 -16.58 7.96
N TYR A 24 -4.58 -17.34 7.56
CA TYR A 24 -4.33 -17.67 6.17
C TYR A 24 -4.68 -19.13 5.91
N ASN A 25 -5.58 -19.36 4.97
CA ASN A 25 -5.89 -20.70 4.50
C ASN A 25 -5.01 -21.02 3.29
N ILE A 26 -3.94 -21.77 3.52
CA ILE A 26 -2.99 -22.18 2.49
C ILE A 26 -2.98 -23.70 2.44
N ASP A 27 -3.11 -24.23 1.23
CA ASP A 27 -2.97 -25.66 0.95
C ASP A 27 -1.49 -26.06 1.11
N SER A 28 -1.18 -26.64 2.27
CA SER A 28 0.19 -27.04 2.61
C SER A 28 0.73 -28.10 1.67
N ASP A 29 -0.11 -29.04 1.23
CA ASP A 29 0.32 -30.13 0.35
C ASP A 29 0.77 -29.62 -1.02
N LYS A 30 0.05 -28.64 -1.56
CA LYS A 30 0.46 -27.99 -2.83
C LYS A 30 1.76 -27.23 -2.67
N MET A 31 1.95 -26.54 -1.55
CA MET A 31 3.18 -25.78 -1.31
C MET A 31 4.38 -26.69 -1.11
N GLU A 32 4.24 -27.79 -0.39
CA GLU A 32 5.30 -28.78 -0.20
C GLU A 32 5.70 -29.42 -1.54
N LYS A 33 4.73 -29.82 -2.37
CA LYS A 33 4.99 -30.31 -3.73
C LYS A 33 5.73 -29.28 -4.58
N TYR A 34 5.35 -28.02 -4.48
CA TYR A 34 6.02 -26.92 -5.19
C TYR A 34 7.46 -26.72 -4.70
N LEU A 35 7.69 -26.72 -3.40
CA LEU A 35 9.02 -26.61 -2.81
C LEU A 35 9.91 -27.79 -3.24
N PHE A 36 9.37 -28.99 -3.21
CA PHE A 36 10.08 -30.17 -3.69
C PHE A 36 10.47 -30.06 -5.18
N TYR A 37 9.54 -29.56 -6.01
CA TYR A 37 9.81 -29.28 -7.42
C TYR A 37 10.93 -28.25 -7.61
N CYS A 38 10.90 -27.15 -6.84
CA CYS A 38 11.94 -26.11 -6.91
C CYS A 38 13.31 -26.63 -6.54
N ILE A 39 13.42 -27.42 -5.47
CA ILE A 39 14.69 -28.02 -5.04
C ILE A 39 15.21 -28.95 -6.12
N ARG A 40 14.35 -29.80 -6.71
CA ARG A 40 14.73 -30.70 -7.78
C ARG A 40 15.18 -30.00 -9.05
N LYS A 41 14.50 -28.91 -9.42
CA LYS A 41 14.85 -28.10 -10.61
C LYS A 41 16.19 -27.38 -10.43
N SER A 42 16.46 -26.80 -9.26
CA SER A 42 17.74 -26.14 -8.99
C SER A 42 18.93 -27.09 -9.02
N SER A 43 18.70 -28.40 -8.78
CA SER A 43 19.74 -29.45 -8.85
C SER A 43 20.02 -29.93 -10.27
N SER A 44 19.10 -29.69 -11.24
CA SER A 44 19.25 -30.19 -12.63
C SER A 44 19.88 -29.15 -13.58
N SER A 45 19.95 -27.86 -13.20
CA SER A 45 20.51 -26.78 -14.03
C SER A 45 22.03 -26.55 -13.87
N GLY A 46 22.75 -27.49 -13.27
CA GLY A 46 24.18 -27.37 -12.97
C GLY A 46 25.15 -27.76 -14.11
N SER A 47 24.71 -27.84 -15.37
CA SER A 47 25.60 -28.07 -16.52
C SER A 47 25.44 -26.97 -17.58
N GLY A 48 25.95 -25.79 -17.28
CA GLY A 48 26.02 -24.67 -18.22
C GLY A 48 26.97 -23.63 -17.65
N SER A 49 28.12 -23.46 -18.29
CA SER A 49 29.16 -22.49 -17.96
C SER A 49 28.59 -21.06 -17.93
N GLY A 50 28.46 -20.53 -16.74
CA GLY A 50 28.09 -19.14 -16.50
C GLY A 50 28.44 -18.80 -15.06
N SER A 51 29.40 -17.94 -14.86
CA SER A 51 29.93 -17.42 -13.62
C SER A 51 28.83 -16.70 -12.83
N GLY A 52 28.15 -17.43 -11.99
CA GLY A 52 27.18 -16.95 -11.00
C GLY A 52 27.15 -17.97 -9.87
N SER A 53 27.62 -17.56 -8.70
CA SER A 53 27.70 -18.36 -7.48
C SER A 53 26.32 -18.77 -6.97
N GLY A 54 25.62 -19.62 -7.69
CA GLY A 54 24.42 -20.33 -7.28
C GLY A 54 24.77 -21.73 -6.83
N SER A 55 25.34 -21.88 -5.64
CA SER A 55 25.52 -23.17 -4.99
C SER A 55 24.17 -23.89 -4.92
N SER A 56 24.02 -25.04 -5.60
CA SER A 56 22.83 -25.88 -5.47
C SER A 56 22.72 -26.31 -4.01
N ILE A 57 21.61 -25.89 -3.38
CA ILE A 57 21.38 -26.05 -1.94
C ILE A 57 21.38 -27.50 -1.53
N VAL A 58 21.09 -28.43 -2.45
CA VAL A 58 21.07 -29.87 -2.20
C VAL A 58 21.77 -30.60 -3.34
N PRO A 59 22.80 -31.42 -3.09
CA PRO A 59 23.45 -32.24 -4.10
C PRO A 59 22.45 -33.21 -4.75
N THR A 60 22.54 -33.34 -6.09
CA THR A 60 21.68 -34.20 -6.87
C THR A 60 21.78 -35.69 -6.44
N SER A 61 22.93 -36.09 -5.88
CA SER A 61 23.16 -37.40 -5.30
C SER A 61 22.23 -37.72 -4.12
N LEU A 62 21.93 -36.74 -3.26
CA LEU A 62 21.02 -36.92 -2.13
C LEU A 62 19.56 -37.08 -2.57
N LEU A 63 19.15 -36.42 -3.66
CA LEU A 63 17.79 -36.56 -4.21
C LEU A 63 17.53 -37.93 -4.82
N ARG A 64 18.57 -38.62 -5.28
CA ARG A 64 18.47 -40.02 -5.80
C ARG A 64 18.40 -41.06 -4.68
N TYR A 65 18.92 -40.74 -3.50
CA TYR A 65 19.01 -41.64 -2.34
C TYR A 65 17.96 -41.39 -1.27
N ASP A 66 16.91 -40.60 -1.56
CA ASP A 66 15.84 -40.33 -0.57
C ASP A 66 14.91 -41.55 -0.40
N SER A 67 15.53 -42.73 -0.15
CA SER A 67 14.81 -43.96 0.14
C SER A 67 14.06 -43.94 1.48
N GLY A 68 14.38 -42.99 2.34
CA GLY A 68 13.75 -42.81 3.65
C GLY A 68 12.78 -41.64 3.76
N GLY A 69 12.57 -40.82 2.67
CA GLY A 69 11.69 -39.67 2.72
C GLY A 69 12.24 -38.49 3.52
N LEU A 70 13.53 -38.49 3.93
CA LEU A 70 14.16 -37.47 4.75
C LEU A 70 14.06 -36.06 4.16
N ILE A 71 14.19 -35.93 2.83
CA ILE A 71 14.07 -34.63 2.15
C ILE A 71 12.63 -34.13 2.21
N LYS A 72 11.66 -35.02 2.06
CA LYS A 72 10.24 -34.69 2.16
C LYS A 72 9.89 -34.21 3.58
N ASP A 73 10.39 -34.91 4.59
CA ASP A 73 10.18 -34.52 6.00
C ASP A 73 10.85 -33.22 6.33
N ALA A 74 12.05 -32.98 5.81
CA ALA A 74 12.74 -31.68 5.97
C ALA A 74 11.99 -30.53 5.29
N ILE A 75 11.40 -30.75 4.12
CA ILE A 75 10.56 -29.77 3.43
C ILE A 75 9.29 -29.46 4.22
N HIS A 76 8.66 -30.50 4.75
CA HIS A 76 7.47 -30.37 5.59
C HIS A 76 7.77 -29.55 6.84
N ASP A 77 8.83 -29.86 7.58
CA ASP A 77 9.26 -29.10 8.76
C ASP A 77 9.59 -27.65 8.40
N ALA A 78 10.38 -27.44 7.35
CA ALA A 78 10.73 -26.11 6.86
C ALA A 78 9.50 -25.29 6.47
N TRP A 79 8.53 -25.91 5.79
CA TRP A 79 7.29 -25.25 5.42
C TRP A 79 6.47 -24.83 6.65
N ILE A 80 6.17 -25.75 7.53
CA ILE A 80 5.29 -25.49 8.67
C ILE A 80 5.93 -24.52 9.65
N ARG A 81 7.17 -24.74 10.01
CA ARG A 81 7.85 -24.01 11.08
C ARG A 81 8.42 -22.66 10.64
N LEU A 82 8.97 -22.57 9.42
CA LEU A 82 9.73 -21.40 8.99
C LEU A 82 9.03 -20.62 7.87
N LEU A 83 8.69 -21.30 6.78
CA LEU A 83 8.30 -20.62 5.54
C LEU A 83 6.86 -20.11 5.56
N LYS A 84 5.91 -20.88 6.06
CA LYS A 84 4.49 -20.54 6.05
C LYS A 84 4.23 -19.17 6.67
N ARG A 85 4.73 -18.93 7.89
CA ARG A 85 4.56 -17.67 8.59
C ARG A 85 5.26 -16.50 7.88
N ARG A 86 6.51 -16.73 7.46
CA ARG A 86 7.31 -15.67 6.80
C ARG A 86 6.72 -15.27 5.45
N THR A 87 6.34 -16.23 4.64
CA THR A 87 5.76 -16.00 3.31
C THR A 87 4.40 -15.30 3.41
N THR A 88 3.52 -15.74 4.30
CA THR A 88 2.21 -15.11 4.50
C THR A 88 2.33 -13.67 4.97
N THR A 89 3.20 -13.41 5.93
CA THR A 89 3.45 -12.05 6.44
C THR A 89 4.00 -11.14 5.34
N ARG A 90 4.95 -11.64 4.55
CA ARG A 90 5.53 -10.89 3.43
C ARG A 90 4.48 -10.55 2.37
N LEU A 91 3.74 -11.54 1.89
CA LEU A 91 2.70 -11.35 0.88
C LEU A 91 1.61 -10.39 1.36
N TRP A 92 1.23 -10.45 2.63
CA TRP A 92 0.28 -9.52 3.20
C TRP A 92 0.82 -8.09 3.25
N ASN A 93 2.07 -7.92 3.67
CA ASN A 93 2.70 -6.60 3.72
C ASN A 93 2.84 -5.99 2.32
N GLU A 94 3.29 -6.77 1.33
CA GLU A 94 3.34 -6.33 -0.08
C GLU A 94 1.95 -5.91 -0.57
N LYS A 95 0.92 -6.70 -0.29
CA LYS A 95 -0.47 -6.35 -0.65
C LYS A 95 -0.97 -5.08 0.05
N CYS A 96 -0.57 -4.85 1.29
CA CYS A 96 -0.92 -3.63 2.02
C CYS A 96 -0.20 -2.39 1.45
N ILE A 97 1.05 -2.51 1.06
CA ILE A 97 1.82 -1.43 0.43
C ILE A 97 1.16 -1.05 -0.89
N ASP A 98 0.93 -2.02 -1.77
CA ASP A 98 0.24 -1.80 -3.05
C ASP A 98 -1.11 -1.10 -2.88
N ALA A 99 -1.90 -1.52 -1.89
CA ALA A 99 -3.20 -0.93 -1.62
C ALA A 99 -3.09 0.52 -1.09
N GLN A 100 -2.05 0.82 -0.30
CA GLN A 100 -1.77 2.18 0.18
C GLN A 100 -1.34 3.09 -0.97
N ASP A 101 -0.44 2.66 -1.83
CA ASP A 101 0.06 3.46 -2.95
C ASP A 101 -1.07 3.81 -3.91
N ARG A 102 -1.95 2.84 -4.22
CA ARG A 102 -3.15 3.12 -5.03
C ARG A 102 -4.14 4.05 -4.35
N ALA A 103 -4.33 3.93 -3.04
CA ALA A 103 -5.21 4.83 -2.29
C ALA A 103 -4.64 6.25 -2.24
N CYS A 104 -3.33 6.41 -2.05
CA CYS A 104 -2.64 7.70 -2.10
C CYS A 104 -2.79 8.35 -3.48
N TYR A 105 -2.62 7.58 -4.55
CA TYR A 105 -2.80 8.09 -5.91
C TYR A 105 -4.23 8.60 -6.15
N VAL A 106 -5.26 7.85 -5.72
CA VAL A 106 -6.65 8.29 -5.85
C VAL A 106 -6.90 9.57 -5.04
N PHE A 107 -6.34 9.64 -3.83
CA PHE A 107 -6.44 10.84 -2.99
C PHE A 107 -5.78 12.05 -3.66
N GLU A 108 -4.57 11.88 -4.20
CA GLU A 108 -3.85 12.92 -4.95
C GLU A 108 -4.69 13.45 -6.12
N GLN A 109 -5.28 12.56 -6.93
CA GLN A 109 -6.12 12.97 -8.04
C GLN A 109 -7.38 13.74 -7.59
N ASN A 110 -7.99 13.32 -6.51
CA ASN A 110 -9.15 14.00 -5.94
C ASN A 110 -8.78 15.38 -5.37
N LEU A 111 -7.67 15.45 -4.63
CA LEU A 111 -7.14 16.70 -4.11
C LEU A 111 -6.79 17.69 -5.22
N LYS A 112 -6.10 17.19 -6.27
CA LYS A 112 -5.78 18.00 -7.45
C LYS A 112 -7.03 18.58 -8.10
N ARG A 113 -8.07 17.77 -8.28
CA ARG A 113 -9.36 18.23 -8.84
C ARG A 113 -10.01 19.27 -7.94
N ALA A 114 -10.00 19.07 -6.63
CA ALA A 114 -10.59 20.02 -5.68
C ALA A 114 -9.82 21.36 -5.65
N LEU A 115 -8.49 21.32 -5.65
CA LEU A 115 -7.65 22.52 -5.63
C LEU A 115 -7.66 23.29 -6.96
N LEU A 116 -7.79 22.57 -8.08
CA LEU A 116 -7.84 23.19 -9.41
C LEU A 116 -9.26 23.45 -9.90
N GLN A 117 -10.26 23.30 -9.02
CA GLN A 117 -11.62 23.63 -9.37
C GLN A 117 -11.71 25.15 -9.62
N PRO A 118 -12.16 25.58 -10.81
CA PRO A 118 -12.29 27.01 -11.07
C PRO A 118 -13.30 27.62 -10.12
N PRO A 119 -13.10 28.89 -9.73
CA PRO A 119 -14.10 29.61 -8.96
C PRO A 119 -15.41 29.66 -9.73
N TYR A 120 -16.50 29.71 -8.97
CA TYR A 120 -17.85 29.66 -9.54
C TYR A 120 -18.06 30.77 -10.58
N SER A 121 -18.26 30.38 -11.84
CA SER A 121 -18.70 31.30 -12.88
C SER A 121 -20.19 31.11 -13.15
N TYR A 122 -20.98 32.12 -12.94
CA TYR A 122 -22.41 32.08 -13.20
C TYR A 122 -22.70 32.31 -14.69
N LYS A 123 -23.19 31.31 -15.41
CA LYS A 123 -23.74 31.37 -16.77
C LYS A 123 -22.94 32.22 -17.78
N GLY A 124 -21.64 31.98 -17.94
CA GLY A 124 -20.86 32.64 -18.99
C GLY A 124 -20.56 34.12 -18.79
N ILE A 125 -20.79 34.64 -17.59
CA ILE A 125 -20.34 35.97 -17.20
C ILE A 125 -18.83 35.89 -17.00
N PRO A 126 -18.03 36.75 -17.68
CA PRO A 126 -16.60 36.76 -17.49
C PRO A 126 -16.27 37.02 -16.02
N PHE A 127 -15.14 36.48 -15.57
CA PHE A 127 -14.67 36.47 -14.19
C PHE A 127 -14.99 37.79 -13.47
N GLN A 128 -15.79 37.70 -12.42
CA GLN A 128 -15.98 38.80 -11.48
C GLN A 128 -14.86 38.73 -10.42
N PRO A 129 -14.57 39.87 -9.73
CA PRO A 129 -13.63 39.88 -8.62
C PRO A 129 -14.00 38.81 -7.60
N ILE A 130 -12.99 38.06 -7.13
CA ILE A 130 -13.15 36.94 -6.19
C ILE A 130 -12.67 37.40 -4.82
N LEU A 131 -13.50 37.23 -3.80
CA LEU A 131 -13.09 37.35 -2.41
C LEU A 131 -12.77 35.94 -1.86
N ALA A 132 -11.50 35.64 -1.68
CA ALA A 132 -11.05 34.42 -1.04
C ALA A 132 -10.94 34.64 0.49
N LEU A 133 -11.48 33.66 1.25
CA LEU A 133 -11.51 33.72 2.72
C LEU A 133 -10.86 32.47 3.28
N ASP A 134 -9.91 32.66 4.21
CA ASP A 134 -9.25 31.59 4.97
C ASP A 134 -9.57 31.78 6.47
N PRO A 135 -10.57 31.05 7.01
CA PRO A 135 -10.98 31.22 8.40
C PRO A 135 -9.98 30.58 9.37
N GLY A 136 -9.36 31.42 10.21
CA GLY A 136 -8.49 30.99 11.30
C GLY A 136 -9.13 31.25 12.65
N PHE A 137 -9.17 30.25 13.53
CA PHE A 137 -9.81 30.37 14.85
C PHE A 137 -9.12 31.35 15.79
N ALA A 138 -7.80 31.48 15.74
CA ALA A 138 -7.03 32.35 16.62
C ALA A 138 -6.56 33.63 15.93
N ALA A 139 -6.23 33.54 14.63
CA ALA A 139 -5.63 34.65 13.87
C ALA A 139 -6.65 35.51 13.10
N GLY A 140 -7.95 35.19 13.20
CA GLY A 140 -9.00 35.83 12.40
C GLY A 140 -9.11 35.27 10.99
N ILE A 141 -9.96 35.88 10.17
CA ILE A 141 -10.17 35.49 8.78
C ILE A 141 -9.21 36.27 7.89
N LYS A 142 -8.32 35.56 7.21
CA LYS A 142 -7.49 36.17 6.15
C LYS A 142 -8.34 36.32 4.90
N CYS A 143 -8.36 37.53 4.35
CA CYS A 143 -9.14 37.87 3.17
C CYS A 143 -8.21 38.28 2.04
N SER A 144 -8.46 37.77 0.83
CA SER A 144 -7.77 38.19 -0.39
C SER A 144 -8.78 38.53 -1.45
N LEU A 145 -8.71 39.76 -1.96
CA LEU A 145 -9.50 40.19 -3.10
C LEU A 145 -8.67 40.04 -4.37
N LEU A 146 -9.19 39.30 -5.34
CA LEU A 146 -8.56 39.06 -6.63
C LEU A 146 -9.38 39.75 -7.74
N ASP A 147 -8.68 40.21 -8.79
CA ASP A 147 -9.32 40.71 -10.01
C ASP A 147 -9.79 39.55 -10.91
N SER A 148 -10.35 39.89 -12.09
CA SER A 148 -10.78 38.92 -13.11
C SER A 148 -9.64 38.09 -13.66
N ASP A 149 -8.41 38.53 -13.59
CA ASP A 149 -7.23 37.86 -14.13
C ASP A 149 -6.50 36.98 -13.08
N GLY A 150 -7.00 37.02 -11.82
CA GLY A 150 -6.44 36.28 -10.72
C GLY A 150 -5.31 37.03 -9.96
N ASN A 151 -5.07 38.30 -10.26
CA ASN A 151 -4.08 39.08 -9.52
C ASN A 151 -4.67 39.56 -8.19
N VAL A 152 -3.83 39.63 -7.16
CA VAL A 152 -4.25 40.08 -5.84
C VAL A 152 -4.37 41.59 -5.82
N ILE A 153 -5.59 42.11 -5.64
CA ILE A 153 -5.87 43.56 -5.49
C ILE A 153 -5.58 44.01 -4.07
N LYS A 154 -6.05 43.26 -3.06
CA LYS A 154 -5.93 43.60 -1.66
C LYS A 154 -5.85 42.35 -0.77
N LEU A 155 -5.02 42.45 0.27
CA LEU A 155 -4.96 41.49 1.37
C LEU A 155 -5.39 42.20 2.66
N ASP A 156 -6.21 41.53 3.48
CA ASP A 156 -6.65 42.02 4.77
C ASP A 156 -6.88 40.85 5.75
N THR A 157 -6.94 41.15 7.05
CA THR A 157 -7.27 40.17 8.07
C THR A 157 -8.37 40.72 8.98
N VAL A 158 -9.53 40.06 8.91
CA VAL A 158 -10.66 40.40 9.77
C VAL A 158 -10.54 39.64 11.08
N GLN A 159 -10.31 40.36 12.15
CA GLN A 159 -10.27 39.81 13.50
C GLN A 159 -11.69 39.60 14.01
N PHE A 160 -11.97 38.40 14.57
CA PHE A 160 -13.17 38.23 15.35
C PHE A 160 -13.01 39.04 16.65
N VAL A 161 -13.73 40.12 16.79
CA VAL A 161 -13.91 40.75 18.09
C VAL A 161 -14.81 39.79 18.88
N GLY A 162 -14.21 38.92 19.66
CA GLY A 162 -14.96 38.00 20.51
C GLY A 162 -15.80 38.80 21.45
N ASN A 163 -17.12 38.71 21.35
CA ASN A 163 -17.99 39.00 22.47
C ASN A 163 -17.55 38.09 23.61
N GLN A 164 -16.86 38.65 24.58
CA GLN A 164 -16.70 37.99 25.87
C GLN A 164 -18.10 37.69 26.35
N ALA A 165 -18.48 36.41 26.33
CA ALA A 165 -19.70 35.95 26.95
C ALA A 165 -19.64 36.37 28.41
N ARG A 166 -20.57 37.22 28.81
CA ARG A 166 -20.90 37.48 30.20
C ARG A 166 -21.45 36.20 30.84
#